data_7a0b29c43f4aba13ba8614e185322263
#
_entry.id   7a0b29c43f4aba13ba8614e185322263
#
_cell.length_a   1.000
_cell.length_b   1.000
_cell.length_c   1.000
_cell.angle_alpha   90.00
_cell.angle_beta   90.00
_cell.angle_gamma   90.00
#
_symmetry.space_group_name_H-M   'P 1'
#
loop_
_entity.id
_entity.type
_entity.pdbx_description
1 polymer ?
#
loop_
_entity_poly.entity_id
_entity_poly.type
_entity_poly.pdbx_seq_one_letter_code
_entity_poly.pdbx_strand_id
1 'polypeptide(L)'
;MNEPTEKPISSLAEGFDTVTRTEWIEMVEKGLKGRTIKDISNNLTYEGFPLNPIYTKSDMEGPAGDNSYKNTMSKVRNQLNGDTKKNGWEIRQTYFRSDPGEINEDIKSDVAGGVNSLLLKVTHDINSSDNSAAIINSISDLEQLLDGINCEINSIAFLPDMSVIIIASMFAALMQKRGIDLSKISGSYGGDPIGMLASLGVLQGGIDEHIKKTSELAAWNTQNMPGMSAFNVDTTPYHGAGVTETEDLA
;
A
#
# COMPACT_ATOMS: atom_id res chain seq x y z
N MET A 1 33.85 -31.12 -12.53
CA MET A 1 33.10 -29.87 -12.70
C MET A 1 33.33 -29.06 -11.41
N ASN A 2 34.11 -27.97 -11.49
CA ASN A 2 34.35 -27.11 -10.34
C ASN A 2 33.12 -26.25 -10.15
N GLU A 3 32.51 -26.33 -8.96
CA GLU A 3 31.50 -25.36 -8.54
C GLU A 3 32.11 -23.95 -8.55
N PRO A 4 31.39 -22.93 -9.06
CA PRO A 4 31.84 -21.57 -8.96
C PRO A 4 31.88 -21.19 -7.49
N THR A 5 33.05 -20.97 -6.92
CA THR A 5 33.21 -20.35 -5.61
C THR A 5 32.63 -18.95 -5.68
N GLU A 6 31.42 -18.76 -5.11
CA GLU A 6 30.87 -17.42 -4.90
C GLU A 6 31.90 -16.60 -4.11
N LYS A 7 32.40 -15.53 -4.73
CA LYS A 7 33.21 -14.55 -4.02
C LYS A 7 32.34 -13.96 -2.90
N PRO A 8 32.85 -13.88 -1.65
CA PRO A 8 32.09 -13.22 -0.61
C PRO A 8 31.77 -11.79 -1.06
N ILE A 9 30.51 -11.39 -0.90
CA ILE A 9 30.08 -10.02 -1.18
C ILE A 9 30.89 -9.12 -0.26
N SER A 10 31.78 -8.29 -0.82
CA SER A 10 32.52 -7.29 -0.05
C SER A 10 31.53 -6.31 0.58
N SER A 11 31.79 -5.89 1.81
CA SER A 11 30.95 -4.87 2.45
C SER A 11 30.91 -3.62 1.57
N LEU A 12 29.71 -3.05 1.33
CA LEU A 12 29.55 -1.79 0.59
C LEU A 12 30.32 -0.62 1.24
N ALA A 13 30.69 -0.78 2.52
CA ALA A 13 31.49 0.17 3.30
C ALA A 13 33.00 -0.19 3.33
N GLU A 14 33.44 -1.23 2.57
CA GLU A 14 34.85 -1.60 2.50
C GLU A 14 35.66 -0.46 1.87
N GLY A 15 36.71 -0.01 2.58
CA GLY A 15 37.54 1.12 2.14
C GLY A 15 37.13 2.48 2.72
N PHE A 16 36.07 2.55 3.54
CA PHE A 16 35.76 3.74 4.33
C PHE A 16 36.20 3.55 5.79
N ASP A 17 36.83 4.59 6.35
CA ASP A 17 37.21 4.59 7.76
C ASP A 17 35.96 4.57 8.64
N THR A 18 36.01 3.80 9.73
CA THR A 18 34.96 3.77 10.73
C THR A 18 35.05 5.06 11.58
N VAL A 19 34.02 5.89 11.48
CA VAL A 19 33.91 7.13 12.28
C VAL A 19 33.05 6.84 13.50
N THR A 20 33.50 7.16 14.68
CA THR A 20 32.74 7.06 15.92
C THR A 20 31.70 8.17 16.01
N ARG A 21 30.65 7.97 16.83
CA ARG A 21 29.63 9.01 17.08
C ARG A 21 30.25 10.29 17.64
N THR A 22 31.26 10.18 18.51
CA THR A 22 31.96 11.33 19.09
C THR A 22 32.70 12.13 18.03
N GLU A 23 33.48 11.48 17.19
CA GLU A 23 34.20 12.12 16.08
C GLU A 23 33.23 12.78 15.09
N TRP A 24 32.11 12.16 14.82
CA TRP A 24 31.08 12.73 13.98
C TRP A 24 30.48 14.00 14.59
N ILE A 25 30.13 13.98 15.91
CA ILE A 25 29.63 15.16 16.63
C ILE A 25 30.62 16.30 16.56
N GLU A 26 31.92 16.05 16.87
CA GLU A 26 32.97 17.06 16.81
C GLU A 26 33.10 17.68 15.40
N MET A 27 33.01 16.86 14.37
CA MET A 27 33.08 17.33 12.99
C MET A 27 31.87 18.22 12.64
N VAL A 28 30.66 17.82 13.04
CA VAL A 28 29.43 18.59 12.81
C VAL A 28 29.48 19.92 13.56
N GLU A 29 29.86 19.92 14.85
CA GLU A 29 29.93 21.14 15.68
C GLU A 29 30.93 22.16 15.14
N LYS A 30 32.04 21.73 14.56
CA LYS A 30 32.96 22.62 13.83
C LYS A 30 32.28 23.37 12.69
N GLY A 31 31.30 22.72 12.01
CA GLY A 31 30.52 23.32 10.93
C GLY A 31 29.36 24.21 11.40
N LEU A 32 28.91 24.07 12.65
CA LEU A 32 27.72 24.77 13.17
C LEU A 32 27.97 26.19 13.65
N LYS A 33 29.22 26.73 13.49
CA LYS A 33 29.57 28.13 13.81
C LYS A 33 29.20 28.57 15.24
N GLY A 34 29.51 27.72 16.21
CA GLY A 34 29.28 28.00 17.64
C GLY A 34 27.98 27.46 18.21
N ARG A 35 27.13 26.78 17.41
CA ARG A 35 26.00 25.96 17.90
C ARG A 35 26.49 24.54 18.19
N THR A 36 25.77 23.86 19.07
CA THR A 36 26.03 22.47 19.44
C THR A 36 25.04 21.51 18.74
N ILE A 37 25.34 20.22 18.82
CA ILE A 37 24.41 19.18 18.32
C ILE A 37 23.04 19.25 19.00
N LYS A 38 23.00 19.67 20.28
CA LYS A 38 21.75 19.85 21.03
C LYS A 38 20.86 20.93 20.43
N ASP A 39 21.43 21.97 19.86
CA ASP A 39 20.66 23.05 19.25
C ASP A 39 19.94 22.63 17.97
N ILE A 40 20.41 21.58 17.29
CA ILE A 40 19.79 21.01 16.11
C ILE A 40 18.95 19.76 16.40
N SER A 41 19.09 19.17 17.59
CA SER A 41 18.31 18.02 18.07
C SER A 41 17.02 18.44 18.79
N ASN A 42 16.81 19.74 19.04
CA ASN A 42 15.66 20.26 19.78
C ASN A 42 14.38 20.42 18.95
N ASN A 43 14.38 19.94 17.73
CA ASN A 43 13.16 19.92 16.91
C ASN A 43 12.24 18.81 17.42
N LEU A 44 11.18 19.22 18.11
CA LEU A 44 10.13 18.30 18.53
C LEU A 44 9.29 17.92 17.32
N THR A 45 8.91 16.65 17.24
CA THR A 45 7.84 16.19 16.35
C THR A 45 6.51 16.73 16.85
N TYR A 46 5.47 16.61 16.04
CA TYR A 46 4.09 16.94 16.45
C TYR A 46 3.63 16.09 17.64
N GLU A 47 4.16 14.88 17.80
CA GLU A 47 3.92 13.97 18.93
C GLU A 47 4.70 14.34 20.19
N GLY A 48 5.55 15.37 20.15
CA GLY A 48 6.21 15.95 21.31
C GLY A 48 7.52 15.27 21.72
N PHE A 49 8.14 14.44 20.91
CA PHE A 49 9.47 13.90 21.18
C PHE A 49 10.52 14.45 20.22
N PRO A 50 11.80 14.59 20.67
CA PRO A 50 12.86 15.11 19.83
C PRO A 50 13.39 14.04 18.87
N LEU A 51 13.76 14.49 17.66
CA LEU A 51 14.49 13.66 16.71
C LEU A 51 16.00 13.98 16.79
N ASN A 52 16.81 12.95 16.92
CA ASN A 52 18.26 13.09 16.79
C ASN A 52 18.65 13.22 15.31
N PRO A 53 19.68 14.02 14.99
CA PRO A 53 20.14 14.19 13.59
C PRO A 53 20.80 12.92 13.03
N ILE A 54 21.21 11.97 13.88
CA ILE A 54 21.73 10.66 13.50
C ILE A 54 21.36 9.61 14.55
N TYR A 55 21.03 8.42 14.07
CA TYR A 55 20.86 7.21 14.87
C TYR A 55 21.89 6.19 14.44
N THR A 56 22.50 5.49 15.41
CA THR A 56 23.51 4.47 15.20
C THR A 56 23.06 3.15 15.85
N LYS A 57 23.82 2.08 15.62
CA LYS A 57 23.52 0.78 16.23
C LYS A 57 23.44 0.86 17.75
N SER A 58 24.23 1.73 18.41
CA SER A 58 24.19 1.91 19.85
C SER A 58 22.87 2.49 20.38
N ASP A 59 22.14 3.23 19.56
CA ASP A 59 20.82 3.77 19.94
C ASP A 59 19.74 2.64 19.99
N MET A 60 20.01 1.49 19.38
CA MET A 60 19.15 0.30 19.40
C MET A 60 19.45 -0.65 20.56
N GLU A 61 20.51 -0.41 21.33
CA GLU A 61 20.98 -1.25 22.45
C GLU A 61 20.33 -0.88 23.80
N GLY A 62 19.31 -0.03 23.81
CA GLY A 62 18.53 0.34 25.00
C GLY A 62 17.58 -0.78 25.49
N PRO A 63 16.76 -0.53 26.55
CA PRO A 63 15.82 -1.51 27.11
C PRO A 63 14.80 -2.04 26.11
N ALA A 64 14.63 -1.39 24.97
CA ALA A 64 13.90 -1.89 23.81
C ALA A 64 14.76 -2.78 22.89
N GLY A 65 16.03 -2.95 23.18
CA GLY A 65 17.00 -3.76 22.42
C GLY A 65 16.85 -5.26 22.60
N ASP A 66 15.80 -5.70 23.25
CA ASP A 66 15.40 -7.11 23.22
C ASP A 66 15.05 -7.48 21.75
N ASN A 67 15.65 -8.57 21.30
CA ASN A 67 15.43 -9.16 19.97
C ASN A 67 13.96 -9.52 19.67
N SER A 68 13.02 -9.24 20.59
CA SER A 68 11.59 -9.43 20.43
C SER A 68 11.04 -8.64 19.24
N TYR A 69 11.51 -7.40 19.02
CA TYR A 69 11.10 -6.58 17.87
C TYR A 69 11.57 -7.18 16.54
N LYS A 70 12.81 -7.67 16.47
CA LYS A 70 13.34 -8.35 15.27
C LYS A 70 12.55 -9.62 14.96
N ASN A 71 12.22 -10.39 16.01
CA ASN A 71 11.44 -11.61 15.85
C ASN A 71 9.98 -11.32 15.47
N THR A 72 9.38 -10.27 16.00
CA THR A 72 7.99 -9.90 15.68
C THR A 72 7.88 -9.34 14.26
N MET A 73 8.77 -8.44 13.86
CA MET A 73 8.76 -7.87 12.51
C MET A 73 9.16 -8.89 11.43
N SER A 74 10.10 -9.78 11.71
CA SER A 74 10.42 -10.86 10.78
C SER A 74 9.25 -11.85 10.65
N LYS A 75 8.55 -12.14 11.75
CA LYS A 75 7.34 -12.96 11.72
C LYS A 75 6.21 -12.32 10.95
N VAL A 76 5.93 -11.04 11.18
CA VAL A 76 4.86 -10.31 10.45
C VAL A 76 5.19 -10.20 8.96
N ARG A 77 6.44 -9.95 8.59
CA ARG A 77 6.86 -9.80 7.19
C ARG A 77 7.10 -11.13 6.47
N ASN A 78 7.47 -12.19 7.18
CA ASN A 78 7.80 -13.51 6.61
C ASN A 78 6.71 -14.57 6.76
N GLN A 79 5.63 -14.28 7.47
CA GLN A 79 4.52 -15.23 7.70
C GLN A 79 3.32 -15.03 6.80
N LEU A 80 3.50 -14.62 5.58
CA LEU A 80 2.54 -14.98 4.55
C LEU A 80 2.89 -16.42 4.14
N ASN A 81 2.22 -17.34 4.81
CA ASN A 81 2.23 -18.79 4.63
C ASN A 81 2.93 -19.31 3.37
N GLY A 82 4.05 -19.99 3.61
CA GLY A 82 4.52 -21.11 2.81
C GLY A 82 4.67 -20.88 1.30
N ASP A 83 5.90 -20.85 0.88
CA ASP A 83 6.42 -21.36 -0.39
C ASP A 83 6.21 -20.62 -1.70
N THR A 84 5.47 -19.52 -1.83
CA THR A 84 5.26 -18.98 -3.18
C THR A 84 5.63 -17.53 -3.43
N LYS A 85 5.88 -16.71 -2.40
CA LYS A 85 6.29 -15.32 -2.60
C LYS A 85 7.67 -15.10 -1.98
N LYS A 86 8.70 -15.09 -2.79
CA LYS A 86 10.11 -14.90 -2.38
C LYS A 86 10.35 -13.67 -1.49
N ASN A 87 9.45 -12.68 -1.50
CA ASN A 87 9.63 -11.40 -0.82
C ASN A 87 8.68 -11.17 0.37
N GLY A 88 7.68 -12.01 0.60
CA GLY A 88 6.74 -11.88 1.73
C GLY A 88 5.75 -10.70 1.64
N TRP A 89 5.80 -9.85 0.60
CA TRP A 89 4.86 -8.77 0.30
C TRP A 89 4.52 -8.71 -1.19
N GLU A 90 3.43 -8.03 -1.50
CA GLU A 90 3.03 -7.76 -2.88
C GLU A 90 3.67 -6.46 -3.37
N ILE A 91 4.07 -6.47 -4.65
CA ILE A 91 4.50 -5.26 -5.35
C ILE A 91 3.26 -4.69 -6.03
N ARG A 92 2.72 -3.59 -5.48
CA ARG A 92 1.50 -2.97 -5.97
C ARG A 92 1.79 -1.76 -6.83
N GLN A 93 1.14 -1.71 -8.00
CA GLN A 93 1.14 -0.57 -8.89
C GLN A 93 -0.26 0.03 -8.99
N THR A 94 -0.35 1.36 -9.00
CA THR A 94 -1.61 2.08 -9.17
C THR A 94 -1.74 2.59 -10.60
N TYR A 95 -2.93 2.48 -11.16
CA TYR A 95 -3.23 2.88 -12.54
C TYR A 95 -4.21 4.05 -12.56
N PHE A 96 -3.82 5.14 -13.23
CA PHE A 96 -4.49 6.44 -13.26
C PHE A 96 -4.76 6.88 -14.70
N ARG A 97 -5.50 6.13 -15.50
CA ARG A 97 -5.94 6.50 -16.83
C ARG A 97 -7.44 6.28 -16.99
N SER A 98 -8.04 6.90 -18.00
CA SER A 98 -9.48 6.76 -18.26
C SER A 98 -9.82 5.61 -19.22
N ASP A 99 -8.95 5.27 -20.15
CA ASP A 99 -9.18 4.21 -21.13
C ASP A 99 -8.79 2.84 -20.59
N PRO A 100 -9.72 1.86 -20.50
CA PRO A 100 -9.42 0.52 -19.99
C PRO A 100 -8.40 -0.26 -20.82
N GLY A 101 -8.33 -0.02 -22.13
CA GLY A 101 -7.37 -0.69 -23.02
C GLY A 101 -5.94 -0.20 -22.79
N GLU A 102 -5.75 1.11 -22.66
CA GLU A 102 -4.43 1.68 -22.35
C GLU A 102 -3.93 1.19 -20.98
N ILE A 103 -4.82 1.11 -19.98
CA ILE A 103 -4.47 0.56 -18.67
C ILE A 103 -4.06 -0.91 -18.79
N ASN A 104 -4.77 -1.69 -19.58
CA ASN A 104 -4.44 -3.11 -19.79
C ASN A 104 -3.03 -3.31 -20.34
N GLU A 105 -2.61 -2.48 -21.30
CA GLU A 105 -1.24 -2.51 -21.85
C GLU A 105 -0.20 -2.17 -20.76
N ASP A 106 -0.45 -1.13 -19.95
CA ASP A 106 0.41 -0.78 -18.82
C ASP A 106 0.50 -1.94 -17.81
N ILE A 107 -0.65 -2.54 -17.44
CA ILE A 107 -0.70 -3.69 -16.52
C ILE A 107 0.13 -4.87 -17.06
N LYS A 108 -0.03 -5.23 -18.32
CA LYS A 108 0.73 -6.33 -18.92
C LYS A 108 2.23 -6.10 -18.85
N SER A 109 2.67 -4.88 -19.13
CA SER A 109 4.07 -4.48 -19.03
C SER A 109 4.61 -4.60 -17.62
N ASP A 110 3.86 -4.08 -16.64
CA ASP A 110 4.25 -4.05 -15.24
C ASP A 110 4.26 -5.45 -14.60
N VAL A 111 3.25 -6.27 -14.92
CA VAL A 111 3.20 -7.68 -14.47
C VAL A 111 4.38 -8.47 -15.05
N ALA A 112 4.77 -8.23 -16.30
CA ALA A 112 5.97 -8.82 -16.87
C ALA A 112 7.24 -8.32 -16.16
N GLY A 113 7.22 -7.10 -15.61
CA GLY A 113 8.29 -6.50 -14.79
C GLY A 113 8.31 -6.96 -13.33
N GLY A 114 7.30 -7.73 -12.88
CA GLY A 114 7.25 -8.30 -11.52
C GLY A 114 6.21 -7.71 -10.59
N VAL A 115 5.35 -6.80 -11.04
CA VAL A 115 4.16 -6.37 -10.32
C VAL A 115 3.21 -7.56 -10.15
N ASN A 116 2.65 -7.73 -8.96
CA ASN A 116 1.72 -8.82 -8.63
C ASN A 116 0.50 -8.36 -7.82
N SER A 117 0.29 -7.05 -7.72
CA SER A 117 -0.88 -6.43 -7.09
C SER A 117 -1.27 -5.18 -7.87
N LEU A 118 -2.52 -5.10 -8.27
CA LEU A 118 -3.02 -4.01 -9.10
C LEU A 118 -3.97 -3.14 -8.29
N LEU A 119 -3.74 -1.83 -8.27
CA LEU A 119 -4.68 -0.87 -7.68
C LEU A 119 -5.31 -0.04 -8.80
N LEU A 120 -6.59 -0.26 -9.01
CA LEU A 120 -7.35 0.28 -10.14
C LEU A 120 -8.25 1.41 -9.66
N LYS A 121 -7.94 2.65 -10.02
CA LYS A 121 -8.87 3.76 -9.80
C LYS A 121 -9.96 3.69 -10.86
N VAL A 122 -11.21 3.55 -10.44
CA VAL A 122 -12.35 3.32 -11.33
C VAL A 122 -13.51 4.28 -11.05
N THR A 123 -14.18 4.68 -12.11
CA THR A 123 -15.42 5.47 -12.06
C THR A 123 -16.43 4.93 -13.06
N HIS A 124 -17.72 5.16 -12.82
CA HIS A 124 -18.79 4.92 -13.81
C HIS A 124 -19.36 6.23 -14.35
N ASP A 125 -18.86 7.39 -13.93
CA ASP A 125 -19.25 8.68 -14.46
C ASP A 125 -18.53 8.96 -15.79
N ILE A 126 -19.25 8.74 -16.90
CA ILE A 126 -18.76 9.03 -18.26
C ILE A 126 -18.45 10.52 -18.49
N ASN A 127 -19.06 11.40 -17.69
CA ASN A 127 -18.82 12.84 -17.76
C ASN A 127 -17.76 13.33 -16.77
N SER A 128 -17.11 12.39 -16.05
CA SER A 128 -16.03 12.74 -15.15
C SER A 128 -14.95 13.52 -15.88
N SER A 129 -14.59 14.67 -15.38
CA SER A 129 -13.41 15.43 -15.82
C SER A 129 -12.10 14.82 -15.27
N ASP A 130 -12.20 13.82 -14.42
CA ASP A 130 -11.06 13.12 -13.86
C ASP A 130 -10.54 12.05 -14.83
N ASN A 131 -9.62 12.46 -15.69
CA ASN A 131 -8.94 11.54 -16.61
C ASN A 131 -8.00 10.54 -15.92
N SER A 132 -7.99 10.50 -14.59
CA SER A 132 -7.14 9.60 -13.79
C SER A 132 -7.88 8.35 -13.29
N ALA A 133 -9.14 8.14 -13.67
CA ALA A 133 -9.91 6.97 -13.28
C ALA A 133 -10.44 6.22 -14.50
N ALA A 134 -10.32 4.89 -14.52
CA ALA A 134 -10.85 4.04 -15.57
C ALA A 134 -12.38 4.16 -15.62
N ILE A 135 -12.93 4.46 -16.79
CA ILE A 135 -14.37 4.53 -16.98
C ILE A 135 -14.91 3.10 -17.19
N ILE A 136 -15.59 2.57 -16.19
CA ILE A 136 -16.15 1.20 -16.19
C ILE A 136 -17.66 1.27 -16.09
N ASN A 137 -18.35 1.15 -17.21
CA ASN A 137 -19.81 1.19 -17.32
C ASN A 137 -20.43 -0.17 -17.59
N SER A 138 -19.63 -1.15 -17.96
CA SER A 138 -20.07 -2.50 -18.31
C SER A 138 -19.05 -3.55 -17.90
N ILE A 139 -19.51 -4.81 -17.85
CA ILE A 139 -18.61 -5.96 -17.68
C ILE A 139 -17.60 -6.04 -18.84
N SER A 140 -17.95 -5.55 -20.02
CA SER A 140 -17.05 -5.54 -21.18
C SER A 140 -15.86 -4.60 -20.99
N ASP A 141 -16.06 -3.42 -20.36
CA ASP A 141 -14.99 -2.49 -20.08
C ASP A 141 -14.02 -3.09 -19.04
N LEU A 142 -14.60 -3.74 -18.03
CA LEU A 142 -13.79 -4.45 -17.02
C LEU A 142 -13.09 -5.68 -17.61
N GLU A 143 -13.71 -6.36 -18.55
CA GLU A 143 -13.10 -7.48 -19.29
C GLU A 143 -11.91 -7.01 -20.13
N GLN A 144 -12.04 -5.86 -20.82
CA GLN A 144 -10.98 -5.23 -21.57
C GLN A 144 -9.82 -4.81 -20.66
N LEU A 145 -10.13 -4.16 -19.53
CA LEU A 145 -9.13 -3.72 -18.55
C LEU A 145 -8.30 -4.88 -17.99
N LEU A 146 -8.93 -6.04 -17.78
CA LEU A 146 -8.30 -7.23 -17.20
C LEU A 146 -8.00 -8.33 -18.25
N ASP A 147 -7.99 -7.98 -19.54
CA ASP A 147 -7.72 -8.97 -20.60
C ASP A 147 -6.31 -9.55 -20.48
N GLY A 148 -6.21 -10.88 -20.48
CA GLY A 148 -4.94 -11.60 -20.33
C GLY A 148 -4.34 -11.57 -18.92
N ILE A 149 -4.97 -10.93 -17.94
CA ILE A 149 -4.48 -10.86 -16.55
C ILE A 149 -5.02 -12.04 -15.74
N ASN A 150 -4.11 -12.77 -15.10
CA ASN A 150 -4.46 -13.86 -14.19
C ASN A 150 -4.80 -13.31 -12.79
N CYS A 151 -6.08 -13.18 -12.48
CA CYS A 151 -6.58 -12.65 -11.21
C CYS A 151 -6.45 -13.63 -10.02
N GLU A 152 -6.13 -14.92 -10.23
CA GLU A 152 -5.82 -15.84 -9.14
C GLU A 152 -4.39 -15.63 -8.60
N ILE A 153 -3.49 -15.05 -9.40
CA ILE A 153 -2.09 -14.80 -9.04
C ILE A 153 -1.88 -13.35 -8.64
N ASN A 154 -2.50 -12.42 -9.39
CA ASN A 154 -2.37 -11.00 -9.15
C ASN A 154 -3.54 -10.53 -8.28
N SER A 155 -3.26 -9.94 -7.14
CA SER A 155 -4.32 -9.36 -6.30
C SER A 155 -4.89 -8.10 -6.95
N ILE A 156 -6.21 -7.93 -6.88
CA ILE A 156 -6.93 -6.82 -7.52
C ILE A 156 -7.54 -5.94 -6.43
N ALA A 157 -7.10 -4.70 -6.37
CA ALA A 157 -7.69 -3.69 -5.50
C ALA A 157 -8.31 -2.57 -6.33
N PHE A 158 -9.47 -2.09 -5.90
CA PHE A 158 -10.15 -0.98 -6.52
C PHE A 158 -10.09 0.26 -5.62
N LEU A 159 -9.99 1.43 -6.25
CA LEU A 159 -10.32 2.74 -5.66
C LEU A 159 -11.55 3.25 -6.40
N PRO A 160 -12.75 2.81 -6.03
CA PRO A 160 -13.96 3.27 -6.68
C PRO A 160 -14.32 4.68 -6.18
N ASP A 161 -15.06 5.41 -7.00
CA ASP A 161 -15.87 6.51 -6.53
C ASP A 161 -17.04 5.99 -5.64
N MET A 162 -18.21 6.58 -5.70
CA MET A 162 -19.37 6.16 -4.87
C MET A 162 -19.95 4.76 -5.22
N SER A 163 -19.35 3.99 -6.12
CA SER A 163 -19.96 2.82 -6.77
C SER A 163 -19.41 1.46 -6.36
N VAL A 164 -18.90 1.31 -5.12
CA VAL A 164 -18.28 0.06 -4.64
C VAL A 164 -19.09 -1.20 -4.93
N ILE A 165 -20.42 -1.15 -4.76
CA ILE A 165 -21.30 -2.31 -5.03
C ILE A 165 -21.38 -2.64 -6.51
N ILE A 166 -21.36 -1.63 -7.37
CA ILE A 166 -21.44 -1.81 -8.82
C ILE A 166 -20.18 -2.50 -9.30
N ILE A 167 -19.00 -1.99 -8.94
CA ILE A 167 -17.75 -2.61 -9.37
C ILE A 167 -17.56 -4.01 -8.79
N ALA A 168 -17.97 -4.23 -7.53
CA ALA A 168 -17.93 -5.56 -6.91
C ALA A 168 -18.81 -6.56 -7.64
N SER A 169 -20.03 -6.17 -7.99
CA SER A 169 -20.97 -7.02 -8.74
C SER A 169 -20.46 -7.35 -10.15
N MET A 170 -19.91 -6.34 -10.87
CA MET A 170 -19.36 -6.55 -12.20
C MET A 170 -18.11 -7.44 -12.16
N PHE A 171 -17.22 -7.23 -11.16
CA PHE A 171 -16.01 -8.03 -11.02
C PHE A 171 -16.34 -9.49 -10.69
N ALA A 172 -17.24 -9.75 -9.73
CA ALA A 172 -17.67 -11.10 -9.41
C ALA A 172 -18.31 -11.81 -10.63
N ALA A 173 -19.18 -11.11 -11.37
CA ALA A 173 -19.80 -11.64 -12.58
C ALA A 173 -18.76 -11.95 -13.68
N LEU A 174 -17.75 -11.09 -13.85
CA LEU A 174 -16.67 -11.34 -14.79
C LEU A 174 -15.83 -12.57 -14.41
N MET A 175 -15.49 -12.72 -13.12
CA MET A 175 -14.74 -13.88 -12.65
C MET A 175 -15.54 -15.18 -12.86
N GLN A 176 -16.84 -15.17 -12.56
CA GLN A 176 -17.73 -16.31 -12.87
C GLN A 176 -17.80 -16.61 -14.38
N LYS A 177 -17.94 -15.59 -15.22
CA LYS A 177 -17.92 -15.73 -16.70
C LYS A 177 -16.63 -16.38 -17.19
N ARG A 178 -15.49 -16.08 -16.55
CA ARG A 178 -14.17 -16.67 -16.85
C ARG A 178 -13.98 -18.07 -16.25
N GLY A 179 -14.92 -18.57 -15.47
CA GLY A 179 -14.83 -19.87 -14.79
C GLY A 179 -13.79 -19.90 -13.68
N ILE A 180 -13.44 -18.74 -13.12
CA ILE A 180 -12.47 -18.60 -12.04
C ILE A 180 -13.16 -18.91 -10.70
N ASP A 181 -12.49 -19.68 -9.86
CA ASP A 181 -12.93 -19.94 -8.49
C ASP A 181 -12.81 -18.66 -7.65
N LEU A 182 -13.94 -18.10 -7.25
CA LEU A 182 -14.01 -16.84 -6.50
C LEU A 182 -13.23 -16.90 -5.19
N SER A 183 -13.09 -18.08 -4.58
CA SER A 183 -12.36 -18.26 -3.33
C SER A 183 -10.85 -18.03 -3.46
N LYS A 184 -10.31 -18.05 -4.67
CA LYS A 184 -8.89 -17.83 -4.96
C LYS A 184 -8.56 -16.36 -5.24
N ILE A 185 -9.57 -15.53 -5.46
CA ILE A 185 -9.39 -14.11 -5.74
C ILE A 185 -9.05 -13.37 -4.46
N SER A 186 -8.06 -12.48 -4.52
CA SER A 186 -7.64 -11.64 -3.40
C SER A 186 -7.54 -10.17 -3.79
N GLY A 187 -7.77 -9.30 -2.81
CA GLY A 187 -7.69 -7.85 -3.01
C GLY A 187 -8.67 -7.05 -2.15
N SER A 188 -9.13 -5.93 -2.69
CA SER A 188 -10.05 -5.03 -1.98
C SER A 188 -11.00 -4.33 -2.95
N TYR A 189 -12.25 -4.13 -2.52
CA TYR A 189 -13.21 -3.29 -3.25
C TYR A 189 -13.11 -1.79 -2.86
N GLY A 190 -12.30 -1.45 -1.86
CA GLY A 190 -11.98 -0.06 -1.53
C GLY A 190 -13.11 0.75 -0.94
N GLY A 191 -14.11 0.13 -0.31
CA GLY A 191 -15.24 0.85 0.29
C GLY A 191 -14.84 1.64 1.53
N ASP A 192 -14.84 2.95 1.44
CA ASP A 192 -14.55 3.87 2.56
C ASP A 192 -15.61 4.97 2.69
N PRO A 193 -16.77 4.66 3.27
CA PRO A 193 -17.83 5.67 3.44
C PRO A 193 -17.43 6.87 4.29
N ILE A 194 -16.56 6.68 5.28
CA ILE A 194 -16.13 7.75 6.18
C ILE A 194 -15.14 8.68 5.47
N GLY A 195 -14.12 8.12 4.83
CA GLY A 195 -13.15 8.89 4.04
C GLY A 195 -13.82 9.64 2.88
N MET A 196 -14.81 9.02 2.22
CA MET A 196 -15.62 9.67 1.20
C MET A 196 -16.41 10.87 1.75
N LEU A 197 -17.06 10.71 2.92
CA LEU A 197 -17.76 11.82 3.56
C LEU A 197 -16.80 12.95 3.95
N ALA A 198 -15.63 12.62 4.47
CA ALA A 198 -14.59 13.61 4.80
C ALA A 198 -14.09 14.36 3.57
N SER A 199 -13.91 13.67 2.44
CA SER A 199 -13.41 14.26 1.19
C SER A 199 -14.46 15.09 0.45
N LEU A 200 -15.73 14.62 0.42
CA LEU A 200 -16.79 15.21 -0.40
C LEU A 200 -17.70 16.16 0.39
N GLY A 201 -17.70 16.05 1.72
CA GLY A 201 -18.57 16.82 2.61
C GLY A 201 -20.02 16.33 2.64
N VAL A 202 -20.47 15.53 1.68
CA VAL A 202 -21.81 14.98 1.60
C VAL A 202 -21.82 13.64 0.88
N LEU A 203 -22.65 12.71 1.33
CA LEU A 203 -22.95 11.44 0.64
C LEU A 203 -24.45 11.37 0.34
N GLN A 204 -24.79 11.08 -0.92
CA GLN A 204 -26.18 10.84 -1.31
C GLN A 204 -26.70 9.58 -0.59
N GLY A 205 -27.86 9.67 0.06
CA GLY A 205 -28.43 8.59 0.89
C GLY A 205 -27.91 8.54 2.31
N GLY A 206 -26.88 9.33 2.65
CA GLY A 206 -26.28 9.42 3.97
C GLY A 206 -25.30 8.28 4.27
N ILE A 207 -24.49 8.49 5.31
CA ILE A 207 -23.42 7.57 5.69
C ILE A 207 -23.93 6.18 6.10
N ASP A 208 -25.05 6.11 6.80
CA ASP A 208 -25.62 4.84 7.30
C ASP A 208 -26.00 3.91 6.16
N GLU A 209 -26.53 4.45 5.05
CA GLU A 209 -26.85 3.66 3.87
C GLU A 209 -25.59 3.09 3.20
N HIS A 210 -24.52 3.89 3.10
CA HIS A 210 -23.24 3.44 2.55
C HIS A 210 -22.57 2.38 3.43
N ILE A 211 -22.53 2.58 4.74
CA ILE A 211 -22.02 1.59 5.69
C ILE A 211 -22.81 0.29 5.58
N LYS A 212 -24.14 0.37 5.53
CA LYS A 212 -25.01 -0.80 5.39
C LYS A 212 -24.69 -1.59 4.12
N LYS A 213 -24.64 -0.92 2.96
CA LYS A 213 -24.33 -1.55 1.67
C LYS A 213 -22.95 -2.19 1.67
N THR A 214 -21.94 -1.52 2.20
CA THR A 214 -20.58 -2.07 2.29
C THR A 214 -20.51 -3.25 3.26
N SER A 215 -21.30 -3.22 4.35
CA SER A 215 -21.41 -4.34 5.29
C SER A 215 -22.10 -5.57 4.66
N GLU A 216 -23.13 -5.35 3.85
CA GLU A 216 -23.77 -6.43 3.07
C GLU A 216 -22.79 -7.06 2.08
N LEU A 217 -21.97 -6.26 1.41
CA LEU A 217 -20.88 -6.74 0.56
C LEU A 217 -19.83 -7.55 1.37
N ALA A 218 -19.44 -7.07 2.55
CA ALA A 218 -18.51 -7.79 3.41
C ALA A 218 -19.05 -9.16 3.83
N ALA A 219 -20.33 -9.22 4.19
CA ALA A 219 -21.01 -10.48 4.51
C ALA A 219 -21.05 -11.45 3.32
N TRP A 220 -21.32 -10.94 2.12
CA TRP A 220 -21.30 -11.74 0.88
C TRP A 220 -19.87 -12.22 0.56
N ASN A 221 -18.86 -11.36 0.69
CA ASN A 221 -17.46 -11.71 0.45
C ASN A 221 -17.03 -12.87 1.36
N THR A 222 -17.38 -12.83 2.65
CA THR A 222 -17.03 -13.89 3.60
C THR A 222 -17.44 -15.27 3.13
N GLN A 223 -18.55 -15.36 2.40
CA GLN A 223 -19.09 -16.64 1.90
C GLN A 223 -18.58 -17.00 0.50
N ASN A 224 -18.34 -16.01 -0.36
CA ASN A 224 -18.13 -16.25 -1.80
C ASN A 224 -16.72 -15.86 -2.27
N MET A 225 -16.13 -14.80 -1.71
CA MET A 225 -14.82 -14.26 -2.08
C MET A 225 -14.01 -13.87 -0.82
N PRO A 226 -13.65 -14.85 0.04
CA PRO A 226 -13.06 -14.57 1.35
C PRO A 226 -11.71 -13.82 1.28
N GLY A 227 -11.03 -13.83 0.15
CA GLY A 227 -9.80 -13.08 -0.10
C GLY A 227 -10.03 -11.60 -0.47
N MET A 228 -11.30 -11.15 -0.64
CA MET A 228 -11.63 -9.76 -1.00
C MET A 228 -12.13 -8.98 0.22
N SER A 229 -11.46 -7.88 0.55
CA SER A 229 -11.94 -6.92 1.55
C SER A 229 -13.01 -6.00 0.94
N ALA A 230 -14.11 -5.78 1.66
CA ALA A 230 -15.13 -4.81 1.25
C ALA A 230 -14.78 -3.40 1.73
N PHE A 231 -14.30 -3.28 2.97
CA PHE A 231 -13.92 -2.03 3.58
C PHE A 231 -12.43 -1.71 3.35
N ASN A 232 -12.17 -0.43 3.23
CA ASN A 232 -10.86 0.18 3.26
C ASN A 232 -10.91 1.40 4.20
N VAL A 233 -9.76 1.81 4.72
CA VAL A 233 -9.60 3.09 5.40
C VAL A 233 -8.52 3.86 4.66
N ASP A 234 -8.90 4.98 4.06
CA ASP A 234 -7.97 5.90 3.38
C ASP A 234 -7.76 7.14 4.25
N THR A 235 -6.60 7.27 4.85
CA THR A 235 -6.25 8.42 5.70
C THR A 235 -5.76 9.62 4.92
N THR A 236 -5.58 9.51 3.61
CA THR A 236 -5.09 10.61 2.74
C THR A 236 -5.84 11.93 2.94
N PRO A 237 -7.19 11.96 3.06
CA PRO A 237 -7.91 13.22 3.29
C PRO A 237 -7.56 13.89 4.62
N TYR A 238 -7.32 13.10 5.65
CA TYR A 238 -6.98 13.58 6.99
C TYR A 238 -5.53 14.05 7.03
N HIS A 239 -4.63 13.22 6.48
CA HIS A 239 -3.20 13.56 6.34
C HIS A 239 -3.03 14.87 5.55
N GLY A 240 -3.74 15.02 4.45
CA GLY A 240 -3.76 16.25 3.65
C GLY A 240 -4.30 17.48 4.40
N ALA A 241 -5.12 17.28 5.43
CA ALA A 241 -5.62 18.32 6.32
C ALA A 241 -4.65 18.66 7.47
N GLY A 242 -3.55 17.91 7.64
CA GLY A 242 -2.48 18.19 8.58
C GLY A 242 -2.58 17.46 9.92
N VAL A 243 -3.23 16.30 9.97
CA VAL A 243 -3.19 15.44 11.16
C VAL A 243 -1.79 14.85 11.36
N THR A 244 -1.48 14.50 12.60
CA THR A 244 -0.22 13.82 12.97
C THR A 244 -0.28 12.34 12.60
N GLU A 245 0.87 11.66 12.58
CA GLU A 245 0.94 10.21 12.35
C GLU A 245 0.10 9.41 13.38
N THR A 246 0.03 9.92 14.62
CA THR A 246 -0.77 9.29 15.69
C THR A 246 -2.27 9.45 15.43
N GLU A 247 -2.70 10.61 14.95
CA GLU A 247 -4.09 10.89 14.60
C GLU A 247 -4.51 10.12 13.34
N ASP A 248 -3.59 9.91 12.39
CA ASP A 248 -3.82 9.08 11.19
C ASP A 248 -4.11 7.61 11.55
N LEU A 249 -3.52 7.12 12.65
CA LEU A 249 -3.69 5.74 13.11
C LEU A 249 -4.91 5.55 14.03
N ALA A 250 -5.50 6.62 14.54
CA ALA A 250 -6.63 6.60 15.49
C ALA A 250 -7.97 6.55 14.78
#